data_629813421511767baca91194ca927bb6
#
_entry.id   629813421511767baca91194ca927bb6
#
_cell.length_a   1.000
_cell.length_b   1.000
_cell.length_c   1.000
_cell.angle_alpha   90.00
_cell.angle_beta   90.00
_cell.angle_gamma   90.00
#
_symmetry.space_group_name_H-M   'P 1'
#
loop_
_entity.id
_entity.type
_entity.pdbx_description
1 polymer ?
#
loop_
_entity_poly.entity_id
_entity_poly.type
_entity_poly.pdbx_seq_one_letter_code
_entity_poly.pdbx_strand_id
1 'polypeptide(L)'
;MSLTRRDFIKVLGAGSAAGLISGCGSDASAKLASQDNMYEVPKTGNARILHITDTHGNLLPNYFREPNVNLGFGPTYGQLPHVVGNNLLKQIGVKPGSPEAYAFTYNNFEDLAAKYGKTGGFGQIKTVLESLRESAGGVQNTLTLDGGDTWQGSGTSLWTRGADMVEACNMLGVDVMVGHWEFTYKEAETLKNVGFFKGDFLGQNVRILEDALMGDEYATMTEKYDGNGLYSEDDAMPFKPYVIKNVGGHRIAVIGQAFPRTSNANPQKYFFPDWSFGLREDEMQELVTDIRENEKPDAVIVISHNGMDVDIKMASRVVGIDAFFGGHTHDGMPKPVEVKNAGGVTVVTNAGCSGKYIGVMDLNIVDHKVTGYEYKMLPILTDFVKPDAAMVSFISKMRNTKYDKNVVEARSAAMSNNPDRLGKTYDEILTEKLCSTNQTLYRRGNFMGTWDQVLVNSLREEHDADFAMSAGVRWGTSVPAGHDVTMEDLMTNTSMTYGETYVSELKGAQLKEILEGIAENLFVQDPYLQSGGDMVRMGGMDYTIDPA
;
A
#
# COMPACT_ATOMS: atom_id res chain seq x y z
N MET A 1 -17.53 31.08 2.32
CA MET A 1 -18.88 30.45 2.23
C MET A 1 -18.73 29.06 2.77
N SER A 2 -19.34 28.77 3.91
CA SER A 2 -19.27 27.42 4.49
C SER A 2 -20.17 26.49 3.68
N LEU A 3 -19.61 25.46 3.10
CA LEU A 3 -20.35 24.38 2.46
C LEU A 3 -21.18 23.68 3.53
N THR A 4 -22.48 23.59 3.34
CA THR A 4 -23.38 22.90 4.25
C THR A 4 -23.32 21.38 3.99
N ARG A 5 -23.76 20.57 4.96
CA ARG A 5 -23.94 19.11 4.86
C ARG A 5 -24.66 18.68 3.55
N ARG A 6 -25.55 19.54 3.06
CA ARG A 6 -26.30 19.37 1.81
C ARG A 6 -25.44 19.61 0.57
N ASP A 7 -24.42 20.47 0.68
CA ASP A 7 -23.52 20.82 -0.43
C ASP A 7 -22.44 19.74 -0.60
N PHE A 8 -21.98 19.10 0.47
CA PHE A 8 -21.07 17.95 0.42
C PHE A 8 -21.74 16.71 -0.21
N ILE A 9 -22.99 16.41 0.17
CA ILE A 9 -23.79 15.35 -0.46
C ILE A 9 -24.10 15.68 -1.93
N LYS A 10 -24.25 16.96 -2.28
CA LYS A 10 -24.43 17.40 -3.65
C LYS A 10 -23.14 17.32 -4.48
N VAL A 11 -21.98 17.54 -3.87
CA VAL A 11 -20.68 17.35 -4.54
C VAL A 11 -20.39 15.88 -4.77
N LEU A 12 -20.75 14.99 -3.83
CA LEU A 12 -20.69 13.53 -4.02
C LEU A 12 -21.83 12.97 -4.89
N GLY A 13 -22.99 13.67 -4.96
CA GLY A 13 -24.13 13.29 -5.78
C GLY A 13 -24.32 14.08 -7.08
N ALA A 14 -23.59 15.17 -7.28
CA ALA A 14 -23.75 16.06 -8.43
C ALA A 14 -22.76 15.77 -9.58
N GLY A 15 -21.95 14.72 -9.46
CA GLY A 15 -21.29 14.14 -10.63
C GLY A 15 -22.27 13.47 -11.61
N SER A 16 -23.54 13.32 -11.24
CA SER A 16 -24.52 12.59 -12.08
C SER A 16 -25.84 13.33 -12.40
N ALA A 17 -26.02 14.61 -12.05
CA ALA A 17 -27.31 15.26 -12.27
C ALA A 17 -27.32 16.74 -12.73
N ALA A 18 -26.22 17.33 -13.12
CA ALA A 18 -26.18 18.73 -13.58
C ALA A 18 -25.50 18.89 -14.95
N GLY A 19 -25.83 18.05 -15.89
CA GLY A 19 -25.38 18.09 -17.28
C GLY A 19 -26.50 17.89 -18.31
N LEU A 20 -27.72 18.25 -17.99
CA LEU A 20 -28.79 18.29 -18.97
C LEU A 20 -29.29 19.71 -19.11
N ILE A 21 -28.66 20.48 -19.97
CA ILE A 21 -29.28 21.39 -20.96
C ILE A 21 -28.15 21.95 -21.84
N SER A 22 -28.30 21.64 -23.13
CA SER A 22 -27.67 22.12 -24.35
C SER A 22 -26.24 21.68 -24.70
N GLY A 23 -26.19 20.70 -25.60
CA GLY A 23 -25.23 20.67 -26.70
C GLY A 23 -23.90 19.98 -26.46
N CYS A 24 -23.92 18.65 -26.24
CA CYS A 24 -22.88 17.69 -26.63
C CYS A 24 -23.28 16.28 -26.17
N GLY A 25 -24.37 15.77 -26.73
CA GLY A 25 -24.96 14.48 -26.31
C GLY A 25 -24.22 13.22 -26.81
N SER A 26 -23.17 13.36 -27.65
CA SER A 26 -22.45 12.21 -28.21
C SER A 26 -21.18 11.82 -27.44
N ASP A 27 -20.49 12.76 -26.83
CA ASP A 27 -19.22 12.48 -26.16
C ASP A 27 -19.37 11.88 -24.75
N ALA A 28 -20.40 12.32 -24.01
CA ALA A 28 -20.65 11.78 -22.65
C ALA A 28 -21.20 10.35 -22.69
N SER A 29 -22.09 10.04 -23.67
CA SER A 29 -22.62 8.68 -23.86
C SER A 29 -21.56 7.72 -24.41
N ALA A 30 -20.65 8.20 -25.26
CA ALA A 30 -19.52 7.43 -25.74
C ALA A 30 -18.46 7.20 -24.65
N LYS A 31 -18.26 8.18 -23.73
CA LYS A 31 -17.41 8.02 -22.54
C LYS A 31 -17.96 6.93 -21.61
N LEU A 32 -19.24 6.98 -21.25
CA LEU A 32 -19.87 5.96 -20.40
C LEU A 32 -19.84 4.56 -21.05
N ALA A 33 -20.15 4.45 -22.33
CA ALA A 33 -20.13 3.16 -23.02
C ALA A 33 -18.74 2.53 -23.20
N SER A 34 -17.66 3.35 -23.26
CA SER A 34 -16.28 2.85 -23.25
C SER A 34 -15.76 2.54 -21.85
N GLN A 35 -16.45 3.01 -20.81
CA GLN A 35 -16.11 2.87 -19.39
C GLN A 35 -16.64 1.57 -18.81
N ASP A 36 -17.84 1.15 -19.21
CA ASP A 36 -18.47 -0.08 -18.71
C ASP A 36 -17.61 -1.33 -19.00
N ASN A 37 -16.88 -1.34 -20.11
CA ASN A 37 -16.05 -2.49 -20.49
C ASN A 37 -14.71 -2.61 -19.72
N MET A 38 -14.22 -1.57 -19.07
CA MET A 38 -12.93 -1.63 -18.35
C MET A 38 -12.98 -2.58 -17.16
N TYR A 39 -14.09 -2.56 -16.43
CA TYR A 39 -14.32 -3.36 -15.22
C TYR A 39 -15.11 -4.65 -15.46
N GLU A 40 -15.53 -4.89 -16.68
CA GLU A 40 -16.06 -6.18 -17.08
C GLU A 40 -14.89 -7.15 -17.29
N VAL A 41 -14.61 -7.98 -16.29
CA VAL A 41 -13.55 -8.98 -16.32
C VAL A 41 -14.18 -10.36 -16.17
N PRO A 42 -14.56 -11.01 -17.29
CA PRO A 42 -15.04 -12.39 -17.24
C PRO A 42 -13.99 -13.28 -16.57
N LYS A 43 -14.43 -14.20 -15.73
CA LYS A 43 -13.55 -15.21 -15.14
C LYS A 43 -13.11 -16.19 -16.23
N THR A 44 -11.80 -16.38 -16.37
CA THR A 44 -11.18 -17.26 -17.36
C THR A 44 -10.67 -18.57 -16.76
N GLY A 45 -10.26 -18.53 -15.48
CA GLY A 45 -9.81 -19.70 -14.71
C GLY A 45 -10.90 -20.28 -13.80
N ASN A 46 -10.51 -21.14 -12.87
CA ASN A 46 -11.42 -21.74 -11.90
C ASN A 46 -11.27 -21.20 -10.47
N ALA A 47 -10.18 -20.49 -10.16
CA ALA A 47 -9.99 -19.74 -8.92
C ALA A 47 -9.52 -18.31 -9.23
N ARG A 48 -10.21 -17.28 -8.69
CA ARG A 48 -9.86 -15.87 -8.88
C ARG A 48 -9.21 -15.29 -7.64
N ILE A 49 -8.03 -14.70 -7.79
CA ILE A 49 -7.32 -13.98 -6.75
C ILE A 49 -7.45 -12.49 -7.05
N LEU A 50 -7.88 -11.71 -6.06
CA LEU A 50 -8.00 -10.26 -6.09
C LEU A 50 -6.95 -9.69 -5.15
N HIS A 51 -6.16 -8.73 -5.60
CA HIS A 51 -5.02 -8.22 -4.86
C HIS A 51 -5.04 -6.69 -4.77
N ILE A 52 -4.96 -6.18 -3.55
CA ILE A 52 -4.67 -4.78 -3.21
C ILE A 52 -3.45 -4.75 -2.30
N THR A 53 -2.79 -3.61 -2.21
CA THR A 53 -1.61 -3.41 -1.33
C THR A 53 -1.33 -1.94 -1.13
N ASP A 54 -0.57 -1.60 -0.09
CA ASP A 54 0.04 -0.28 0.13
C ASP A 54 -0.97 0.88 -0.01
N THR A 55 -2.17 0.71 0.52
CA THR A 55 -3.21 1.75 0.38
C THR A 55 -2.95 2.97 1.27
N HIS A 56 -2.09 2.83 2.29
CA HIS A 56 -1.62 3.90 3.17
C HIS A 56 -2.72 4.81 3.70
N GLY A 57 -3.80 4.20 4.20
CA GLY A 57 -4.91 4.93 4.82
C GLY A 57 -5.73 5.80 3.86
N ASN A 58 -5.57 5.65 2.53
CA ASN A 58 -6.27 6.46 1.54
C ASN A 58 -7.71 5.98 1.31
N LEU A 59 -8.62 6.28 2.26
CA LEU A 59 -10.04 5.95 2.15
C LEU A 59 -10.76 6.68 1.02
N LEU A 60 -10.35 7.93 0.76
CA LEU A 60 -10.93 8.78 -0.28
C LEU A 60 -10.15 8.70 -1.59
N PRO A 61 -10.79 8.96 -2.74
CA PRO A 61 -10.09 9.14 -4.00
C PRO A 61 -9.05 10.26 -3.93
N ASN A 62 -7.91 10.02 -4.55
CA ASN A 62 -6.78 10.93 -4.56
C ASN A 62 -6.16 11.06 -5.96
N TYR A 63 -5.26 12.03 -6.11
CA TYR A 63 -4.34 12.05 -7.24
C TYR A 63 -3.04 11.38 -6.81
N PHE A 64 -2.54 10.47 -7.62
CA PHE A 64 -1.24 9.84 -7.41
C PHE A 64 -0.48 9.81 -8.73
N ARG A 65 0.57 10.64 -8.80
CA ARG A 65 1.48 10.68 -9.95
C ARG A 65 2.50 9.56 -9.82
N GLU A 66 2.55 8.68 -10.81
CA GLU A 66 3.55 7.62 -10.85
C GLU A 66 4.99 8.17 -10.85
N PRO A 67 5.97 7.41 -10.35
CA PRO A 67 7.36 7.85 -10.36
C PRO A 67 7.87 8.03 -11.78
N ASN A 68 8.74 9.03 -11.97
CA ASN A 68 9.39 9.30 -13.25
C ASN A 68 10.78 8.64 -13.36
N VAL A 69 11.26 8.07 -12.27
CA VAL A 69 12.51 7.31 -12.18
C VAL A 69 12.20 6.01 -11.46
N ASN A 70 12.68 4.90 -11.99
CA ASN A 70 12.74 3.64 -11.30
C ASN A 70 14.13 3.05 -11.47
N LEU A 71 14.72 2.56 -10.36
CA LEU A 71 16.14 2.23 -10.31
C LEU A 71 16.37 0.78 -10.75
N GLY A 72 16.55 0.59 -12.06
CA GLY A 72 17.12 -0.65 -12.59
C GLY A 72 18.62 -0.50 -12.78
N PHE A 73 19.41 -1.38 -12.19
CA PHE A 73 20.87 -1.37 -12.28
C PHE A 73 21.39 -2.70 -12.84
N GLY A 74 22.44 -2.63 -13.67
CA GLY A 74 23.03 -3.82 -14.27
C GLY A 74 22.00 -4.67 -15.05
N PRO A 75 21.79 -5.94 -14.70
CA PRO A 75 20.86 -6.84 -15.39
C PRO A 75 19.38 -6.44 -15.30
N THR A 76 18.99 -5.65 -14.29
CA THR A 76 17.61 -5.23 -14.10
C THR A 76 17.23 -3.99 -14.91
N TYR A 77 18.22 -3.30 -15.48
CA TYR A 77 17.99 -2.12 -16.32
C TYR A 77 17.07 -2.43 -17.51
N GLY A 78 16.00 -1.66 -17.62
CA GLY A 78 15.04 -1.84 -18.71
C GLY A 78 14.13 -3.08 -18.60
N GLN A 79 14.20 -3.81 -17.48
CA GLN A 79 13.29 -4.90 -17.14
C GLN A 79 12.22 -4.43 -16.15
N LEU A 80 11.05 -5.06 -16.16
CA LEU A 80 10.04 -4.83 -15.11
C LEU A 80 10.58 -5.32 -13.76
N PRO A 81 10.37 -4.57 -12.66
CA PRO A 81 9.57 -3.33 -12.53
C PRO A 81 10.29 -2.03 -12.92
N HIS A 82 11.55 -2.06 -13.32
CA HIS A 82 12.43 -0.91 -13.54
C HIS A 82 12.22 -0.24 -14.90
N VAL A 83 10.97 -0.04 -15.31
CA VAL A 83 10.60 0.62 -16.57
C VAL A 83 9.49 1.63 -16.31
N VAL A 84 9.67 2.87 -16.76
CA VAL A 84 8.70 3.95 -16.52
C VAL A 84 8.36 4.72 -17.82
N GLY A 85 7.29 5.48 -17.77
CA GLY A 85 6.91 6.40 -18.84
C GLY A 85 6.65 5.72 -20.18
N ASN A 86 7.15 6.31 -21.27
CA ASN A 86 6.90 5.80 -22.63
C ASN A 86 7.50 4.41 -22.87
N ASN A 87 8.59 4.05 -22.18
CA ASN A 87 9.18 2.73 -22.31
C ASN A 87 8.27 1.66 -21.72
N LEU A 88 7.64 1.96 -20.56
CA LEU A 88 6.63 1.07 -19.97
C LEU A 88 5.44 0.90 -20.92
N LEU A 89 4.85 2.02 -21.41
CA LEU A 89 3.70 1.95 -22.33
C LEU A 89 4.01 1.11 -23.57
N LYS A 90 5.22 1.21 -24.12
CA LYS A 90 5.66 0.41 -25.26
C LYS A 90 5.74 -1.08 -24.91
N GLN A 91 6.29 -1.43 -23.75
CA GLN A 91 6.43 -2.84 -23.33
C GLN A 91 5.07 -3.52 -23.06
N ILE A 92 4.12 -2.76 -22.49
CA ILE A 92 2.79 -3.30 -22.15
C ILE A 92 1.77 -3.13 -23.28
N GLY A 93 2.13 -2.41 -24.36
CA GLY A 93 1.26 -2.19 -25.51
C GLY A 93 0.12 -1.21 -25.27
N VAL A 94 0.27 -0.29 -24.32
CA VAL A 94 -0.75 0.72 -23.95
C VAL A 94 -0.57 1.99 -24.77
N LYS A 95 -1.68 2.53 -25.28
CA LYS A 95 -1.68 3.74 -26.09
C LYS A 95 -1.46 4.98 -25.21
N PRO A 96 -0.49 5.87 -25.55
CA PRO A 96 -0.34 7.14 -24.84
C PRO A 96 -1.63 7.95 -24.80
N GLY A 97 -1.91 8.60 -23.66
CA GLY A 97 -3.10 9.42 -23.45
C GLY A 97 -4.38 8.63 -23.18
N SER A 98 -4.33 7.30 -23.10
CA SER A 98 -5.45 6.44 -22.63
C SER A 98 -5.61 6.50 -21.09
N PRO A 99 -6.74 6.01 -20.56
CA PRO A 99 -6.93 5.89 -19.11
C PRO A 99 -5.83 5.05 -18.43
N GLU A 100 -5.41 3.96 -19.08
CA GLU A 100 -4.34 3.09 -18.59
C GLU A 100 -2.98 3.81 -18.62
N ALA A 101 -2.71 4.62 -19.66
CA ALA A 101 -1.48 5.41 -19.72
C ALA A 101 -1.42 6.44 -18.59
N TYR A 102 -2.55 7.08 -18.25
CA TYR A 102 -2.68 7.95 -17.08
C TYR A 102 -2.43 7.20 -15.78
N ALA A 103 -2.99 6.00 -15.66
CA ALA A 103 -2.85 5.21 -14.46
C ALA A 103 -1.41 4.69 -14.27
N PHE A 104 -0.77 4.17 -15.31
CA PHE A 104 0.51 3.47 -15.19
C PHE A 104 1.75 4.33 -15.35
N THR A 105 1.61 5.61 -15.72
CA THR A 105 2.77 6.48 -15.96
C THR A 105 2.59 7.91 -15.45
N TYR A 106 3.70 8.62 -15.32
CA TYR A 106 3.72 10.06 -15.03
C TYR A 106 3.48 10.94 -16.26
N ASN A 107 3.41 10.36 -17.45
CA ASN A 107 3.35 11.12 -18.70
C ASN A 107 2.11 12.01 -18.78
N ASN A 108 2.30 13.31 -19.08
CA ASN A 108 1.24 14.31 -19.20
C ASN A 108 0.26 14.29 -18.00
N PHE A 109 0.79 14.09 -16.79
CA PHE A 109 -0.01 13.88 -15.59
C PHE A 109 -1.08 14.95 -15.38
N GLU A 110 -0.74 16.24 -15.54
CA GLU A 110 -1.68 17.35 -15.30
C GLU A 110 -2.87 17.31 -16.26
N ASP A 111 -2.61 17.18 -17.57
CA ASP A 111 -3.65 17.11 -18.60
C ASP A 111 -4.54 15.86 -18.41
N LEU A 112 -3.91 14.72 -18.07
CA LEU A 112 -4.64 13.48 -17.92
C LEU A 112 -5.39 13.41 -16.58
N ALA A 113 -4.87 14.00 -15.52
CA ALA A 113 -5.59 14.18 -14.26
C ALA A 113 -6.82 15.09 -14.42
N ALA A 114 -6.70 16.18 -15.16
CA ALA A 114 -7.85 17.01 -15.51
C ALA A 114 -8.89 16.27 -16.37
N LYS A 115 -8.43 15.33 -17.21
CA LYS A 115 -9.31 14.56 -18.11
C LYS A 115 -9.99 13.37 -17.43
N TYR A 116 -9.29 12.63 -16.59
CA TYR A 116 -9.72 11.33 -16.03
C TYR A 116 -10.04 11.37 -14.54
N GLY A 117 -9.75 12.51 -13.88
CA GLY A 117 -10.07 12.70 -12.46
C GLY A 117 -9.14 11.98 -11.50
N LYS A 118 -9.62 11.79 -10.28
CA LYS A 118 -8.93 11.09 -9.21
C LYS A 118 -8.93 9.57 -9.41
N THR A 119 -8.07 8.90 -8.67
CA THR A 119 -7.94 7.44 -8.65
C THR A 119 -8.18 6.89 -7.26
N GLY A 120 -8.46 5.59 -7.16
CA GLY A 120 -8.63 4.90 -5.88
C GLY A 120 -9.95 5.23 -5.17
N GLY A 121 -9.88 5.19 -3.85
CA GLY A 121 -11.03 5.36 -2.96
C GLY A 121 -11.73 4.03 -2.63
N PHE A 122 -11.90 3.76 -1.32
CA PHE A 122 -12.43 2.48 -0.85
C PHE A 122 -13.90 2.24 -1.29
N GLY A 123 -14.66 3.31 -1.49
CA GLY A 123 -16.01 3.18 -2.08
C GLY A 123 -15.97 2.61 -3.49
N GLN A 124 -15.07 3.07 -4.33
CA GLN A 124 -14.89 2.60 -5.71
C GLN A 124 -14.27 1.19 -5.74
N ILE A 125 -13.23 0.97 -4.93
CA ILE A 125 -12.59 -0.35 -4.77
C ILE A 125 -13.64 -1.40 -4.41
N LYS A 126 -14.51 -1.10 -3.43
CA LYS A 126 -15.57 -2.02 -3.01
C LYS A 126 -16.51 -2.37 -4.15
N THR A 127 -16.97 -1.37 -4.91
CA THR A 127 -17.86 -1.62 -6.08
C THR A 127 -17.18 -2.53 -7.11
N VAL A 128 -15.90 -2.29 -7.43
CA VAL A 128 -15.16 -3.10 -8.40
C VAL A 128 -14.93 -4.52 -7.86
N LEU A 129 -14.54 -4.68 -6.58
CA LEU A 129 -14.38 -6.00 -5.97
C LEU A 129 -15.68 -6.81 -5.99
N GLU A 130 -16.83 -6.18 -5.71
CA GLU A 130 -18.13 -6.84 -5.77
C GLU A 130 -18.48 -7.29 -7.20
N SER A 131 -18.25 -6.45 -8.20
CA SER A 131 -18.42 -6.81 -9.61
C SER A 131 -17.51 -7.97 -10.03
N LEU A 132 -16.25 -7.97 -9.58
CA LEU A 132 -15.28 -9.03 -9.85
C LEU A 132 -15.67 -10.35 -9.18
N ARG A 133 -16.23 -10.31 -7.98
CA ARG A 133 -16.76 -11.47 -7.27
C ARG A 133 -18.01 -12.01 -7.97
N GLU A 134 -18.92 -11.12 -8.38
CA GLU A 134 -20.13 -11.49 -9.12
C GLU A 134 -19.77 -12.15 -10.46
N SER A 135 -18.86 -11.56 -11.24
CA SER A 135 -18.40 -12.13 -12.52
C SER A 135 -17.66 -13.47 -12.36
N ALA A 136 -17.11 -13.74 -11.17
CA ALA A 136 -16.54 -15.04 -10.82
C ALA A 136 -17.58 -16.09 -10.38
N GLY A 137 -18.85 -15.71 -10.27
CA GLY A 137 -19.92 -16.58 -9.77
C GLY A 137 -20.07 -16.61 -8.26
N GLY A 138 -19.56 -15.57 -7.56
CA GLY A 138 -19.73 -15.34 -6.12
C GLY A 138 -18.42 -15.38 -5.33
N VAL A 139 -18.50 -14.95 -4.08
CA VAL A 139 -17.35 -14.83 -3.15
C VAL A 139 -16.62 -16.16 -2.94
N GLN A 140 -17.32 -17.29 -2.99
CA GLN A 140 -16.73 -18.63 -2.83
C GLN A 140 -15.74 -19.00 -3.95
N ASN A 141 -15.72 -18.26 -5.04
CA ASN A 141 -14.84 -18.46 -6.19
C ASN A 141 -13.70 -17.43 -6.25
N THR A 142 -13.59 -16.60 -5.22
CA THR A 142 -12.62 -15.51 -5.15
C THR A 142 -11.87 -15.52 -3.81
N LEU A 143 -10.67 -14.99 -3.82
CA LEU A 143 -9.86 -14.73 -2.64
C LEU A 143 -9.29 -13.32 -2.74
N THR A 144 -9.54 -12.47 -1.75
CA THR A 144 -9.05 -11.09 -1.73
C THR A 144 -7.87 -10.98 -0.78
N LEU A 145 -6.72 -10.56 -1.32
CA LEU A 145 -5.44 -10.41 -0.63
C LEU A 145 -5.11 -8.93 -0.44
N ASP A 146 -4.52 -8.59 0.69
CA ASP A 146 -3.94 -7.28 0.97
C ASP A 146 -2.45 -7.45 1.33
N GLY A 147 -1.59 -6.85 0.53
CA GLY A 147 -0.14 -6.93 0.67
C GLY A 147 0.46 -6.16 1.85
N GLY A 148 -0.35 -5.52 2.70
CA GLY A 148 0.10 -4.71 3.84
C GLY A 148 0.31 -3.23 3.50
N ASP A 149 0.83 -2.48 4.48
CA ASP A 149 0.92 -1.01 4.42
C ASP A 149 -0.44 -0.34 4.17
N THR A 150 -1.49 -0.96 4.66
CA THR A 150 -2.86 -0.49 4.45
C THR A 150 -3.36 0.35 5.61
N TRP A 151 -2.99 0.00 6.86
CA TRP A 151 -3.58 0.64 8.05
C TRP A 151 -2.91 1.94 8.47
N GLN A 152 -1.82 2.36 7.83
CA GLN A 152 -1.05 3.57 8.17
C GLN A 152 -0.86 4.46 6.94
N GLY A 153 -0.84 5.81 7.11
CA GLY A 153 -0.43 6.77 6.08
C GLY A 153 -1.39 7.96 5.87
N SER A 154 -2.48 8.07 6.63
CA SER A 154 -3.40 9.22 6.58
C SER A 154 -3.67 9.83 7.95
N GLY A 155 -4.26 11.01 7.99
CA GLY A 155 -4.64 11.67 9.24
C GLY A 155 -5.64 10.85 10.04
N THR A 156 -6.64 10.25 9.40
CA THR A 156 -7.65 9.43 10.08
C THR A 156 -7.06 8.14 10.63
N SER A 157 -6.25 7.43 9.85
CA SER A 157 -5.61 6.20 10.31
C SER A 157 -4.65 6.47 11.47
N LEU A 158 -3.96 7.61 11.42
CA LEU A 158 -3.09 8.03 12.50
C LEU A 158 -3.89 8.31 13.80
N TRP A 159 -5.03 9.00 13.73
CA TRP A 159 -5.85 9.34 14.90
C TRP A 159 -6.64 8.16 15.45
N THR A 160 -7.04 7.22 14.61
CA THR A 160 -7.72 5.97 15.02
C THR A 160 -6.73 4.83 15.30
N ARG A 161 -5.44 5.04 15.05
CA ARG A 161 -4.40 4.00 15.14
C ARG A 161 -4.70 2.79 14.26
N GLY A 162 -5.17 3.05 13.05
CA GLY A 162 -5.48 2.04 12.05
C GLY A 162 -6.87 1.42 12.15
N ALA A 163 -7.63 1.67 13.22
CA ALA A 163 -8.94 1.03 13.42
C ALA A 163 -9.96 1.37 12.32
N ASP A 164 -9.90 2.57 11.73
CA ASP A 164 -10.72 2.96 10.58
C ASP A 164 -10.42 2.08 9.35
N MET A 165 -9.16 1.79 9.12
CA MET A 165 -8.73 0.97 8.00
C MET A 165 -9.03 -0.51 8.19
N VAL A 166 -8.91 -1.02 9.43
CA VAL A 166 -9.33 -2.39 9.78
C VAL A 166 -10.80 -2.61 9.44
N GLU A 167 -11.68 -1.68 9.85
CA GLU A 167 -13.11 -1.79 9.53
C GLU A 167 -13.36 -1.63 8.02
N ALA A 168 -12.63 -0.74 7.35
CA ALA A 168 -12.72 -0.59 5.90
C ALA A 168 -12.29 -1.87 5.16
N CYS A 169 -11.20 -2.53 5.57
CA CYS A 169 -10.76 -3.84 5.04
C CYS A 169 -11.82 -4.93 5.30
N ASN A 170 -12.43 -4.94 6.49
CA ASN A 170 -13.55 -5.83 6.80
C ASN A 170 -14.74 -5.61 5.86
N MET A 171 -15.05 -4.36 5.55
CA MET A 171 -16.12 -4.01 4.60
C MET A 171 -15.78 -4.32 3.14
N LEU A 172 -14.49 -4.28 2.77
CA LEU A 172 -14.03 -4.75 1.45
C LEU A 172 -14.10 -6.28 1.34
N GLY A 173 -14.12 -6.99 2.48
CA GLY A 173 -14.02 -8.45 2.51
C GLY A 173 -12.62 -8.92 2.13
N VAL A 174 -11.60 -8.32 2.73
CA VAL A 174 -10.22 -8.82 2.63
C VAL A 174 -10.12 -10.12 3.40
N ASP A 175 -9.65 -11.17 2.74
CA ASP A 175 -9.61 -12.53 3.29
C ASP A 175 -8.27 -12.83 4.00
N VAL A 176 -7.17 -12.26 3.47
CA VAL A 176 -5.81 -12.48 4.01
C VAL A 176 -4.98 -11.21 3.84
N MET A 177 -4.18 -10.89 4.86
CA MET A 177 -3.32 -9.71 4.91
C MET A 177 -1.97 -10.04 5.57
N VAL A 178 -0.94 -9.26 5.22
CA VAL A 178 0.36 -9.19 5.91
C VAL A 178 0.63 -7.76 6.38
N GLY A 179 1.74 -7.52 7.08
CA GLY A 179 2.01 -6.20 7.65
C GLY A 179 3.43 -5.69 7.48
N HIS A 180 3.56 -4.35 7.68
CA HIS A 180 4.81 -3.60 7.76
C HIS A 180 4.62 -2.35 8.64
N TRP A 181 4.05 -1.23 8.12
CA TRP A 181 3.78 -0.03 8.93
C TRP A 181 2.67 -0.24 9.97
N GLU A 182 1.86 -1.28 9.84
CA GLU A 182 0.91 -1.73 10.86
C GLU A 182 1.60 -1.95 12.21
N PHE A 183 2.82 -2.46 12.20
CA PHE A 183 3.60 -2.74 13.41
C PHE A 183 4.03 -1.46 14.14
N THR A 184 4.06 -0.32 13.47
CA THR A 184 4.45 0.96 14.08
C THR A 184 3.37 1.57 14.99
N TYR A 185 2.19 0.95 15.05
CA TYR A 185 1.18 1.26 16.09
C TYR A 185 1.51 0.61 17.45
N LYS A 186 2.63 -0.09 17.57
CA LYS A 186 3.09 -0.92 18.69
C LYS A 186 2.35 -2.25 18.80
N GLU A 187 3.00 -3.22 19.43
CA GLU A 187 2.52 -4.60 19.51
C GLU A 187 1.08 -4.72 20.00
N ALA A 188 0.78 -4.15 21.16
CA ALA A 188 -0.55 -4.23 21.75
C ALA A 188 -1.66 -3.66 20.84
N GLU A 189 -1.41 -2.56 20.13
CA GLU A 189 -2.40 -1.99 19.22
C GLU A 189 -2.47 -2.79 17.92
N THR A 190 -1.33 -3.30 17.43
CA THR A 190 -1.30 -4.20 16.28
C THR A 190 -2.11 -5.46 16.55
N LEU A 191 -1.86 -6.14 17.67
CA LEU A 191 -2.60 -7.34 18.08
C LEU A 191 -4.09 -7.07 18.25
N LYS A 192 -4.43 -5.93 18.84
CA LYS A 192 -5.83 -5.48 18.95
C LYS A 192 -6.48 -5.30 17.57
N ASN A 193 -5.80 -4.67 16.63
CA ASN A 193 -6.29 -4.47 15.27
C ASN A 193 -6.44 -5.79 14.52
N VAL A 194 -5.47 -6.70 14.65
CA VAL A 194 -5.55 -8.08 14.14
C VAL A 194 -6.76 -8.81 14.74
N GLY A 195 -7.02 -8.62 16.04
CA GLY A 195 -8.21 -9.20 16.71
C GLY A 195 -9.55 -8.67 16.18
N PHE A 196 -9.60 -7.47 15.61
CA PHE A 196 -10.81 -6.90 14.98
C PHE A 196 -10.89 -7.17 13.46
N PHE A 197 -9.78 -7.51 12.85
CA PHE A 197 -9.76 -7.89 11.44
C PHE A 197 -10.46 -9.24 11.25
N LYS A 198 -11.38 -9.33 10.29
CA LYS A 198 -12.18 -10.54 10.03
C LYS A 198 -11.49 -11.56 9.14
N GLY A 199 -10.46 -11.13 8.41
CA GLY A 199 -9.59 -12.00 7.62
C GLY A 199 -8.48 -12.62 8.48
N ASP A 200 -7.56 -13.34 7.84
CA ASP A 200 -6.36 -13.85 8.48
C ASP A 200 -5.18 -12.88 8.27
N PHE A 201 -4.56 -12.45 9.37
CA PHE A 201 -3.32 -11.69 9.34
C PHE A 201 -2.15 -12.65 9.50
N LEU A 202 -1.26 -12.69 8.51
CA LEU A 202 -0.21 -13.71 8.41
C LEU A 202 1.19 -13.12 8.53
N GLY A 203 2.15 -13.95 8.97
CA GLY A 203 3.55 -13.54 9.08
C GLY A 203 4.50 -14.71 9.38
N GLN A 204 4.82 -15.55 8.37
CA GLN A 204 5.71 -16.70 8.56
C GLN A 204 7.13 -16.30 9.01
N ASN A 205 7.52 -15.05 8.77
CA ASN A 205 8.87 -14.55 9.03
C ASN A 205 8.96 -13.64 10.27
N VAL A 206 7.91 -13.59 11.08
CA VAL A 206 7.90 -12.86 12.36
C VAL A 206 8.06 -13.87 13.50
N ARG A 207 8.93 -13.57 14.46
CA ARG A 207 9.15 -14.41 15.64
C ARG A 207 9.07 -13.58 16.92
N ILE A 208 8.54 -14.20 17.96
CA ILE A 208 8.62 -13.70 19.33
C ILE A 208 10.04 -13.95 19.84
N LEU A 209 10.65 -12.95 20.47
CA LEU A 209 11.96 -13.10 21.08
C LEU A 209 11.89 -13.99 22.32
N GLU A 210 12.96 -14.75 22.58
CA GLU A 210 13.03 -15.71 23.70
C GLU A 210 12.78 -15.04 25.05
N ASP A 211 13.35 -13.86 25.27
CA ASP A 211 13.16 -13.08 26.51
C ASP A 211 11.68 -12.71 26.74
N ALA A 212 10.94 -12.45 25.68
CA ALA A 212 9.50 -12.14 25.75
C ALA A 212 8.66 -13.37 26.10
N LEU A 213 9.02 -14.54 25.54
CA LEU A 213 8.34 -15.81 25.84
C LEU A 213 8.52 -16.25 27.31
N MET A 214 9.61 -15.82 27.96
CA MET A 214 9.85 -16.11 29.37
C MET A 214 9.11 -15.15 30.33
N GLY A 215 8.46 -14.10 29.81
CA GLY A 215 7.81 -13.07 30.58
C GLY A 215 6.29 -13.19 30.61
N ASP A 216 5.67 -13.04 31.81
CA ASP A 216 4.21 -13.02 31.96
C ASP A 216 3.52 -11.87 31.23
N GLU A 217 4.25 -10.79 30.92
CA GLU A 217 3.71 -9.58 30.31
C GLU A 217 3.25 -9.85 28.87
N TYR A 218 4.05 -10.56 28.08
CA TYR A 218 3.69 -10.91 26.71
C TYR A 218 2.50 -11.87 26.65
N ALA A 219 2.50 -12.93 27.48
CA ALA A 219 1.41 -13.86 27.59
C ALA A 219 0.08 -13.15 27.97
N THR A 220 0.12 -12.26 28.96
CA THR A 220 -1.04 -11.46 29.38
C THR A 220 -1.55 -10.54 28.26
N MET A 221 -0.65 -9.99 27.44
CA MET A 221 -1.02 -9.15 26.30
C MET A 221 -1.71 -10.00 25.22
N THR A 222 -1.19 -11.18 24.91
CA THR A 222 -1.73 -12.06 23.87
C THR A 222 -3.05 -12.68 24.25
N GLU A 223 -3.22 -13.16 25.50
CA GLU A 223 -4.50 -13.69 26.01
C GLU A 223 -5.70 -12.79 25.74
N LYS A 224 -5.49 -11.48 25.84
CA LYS A 224 -6.55 -10.49 25.62
C LYS A 224 -7.05 -10.47 24.18
N TYR A 225 -6.24 -10.89 23.22
CA TYR A 225 -6.53 -10.87 21.78
C TYR A 225 -6.54 -12.27 21.16
N ASP A 226 -6.47 -13.32 22.03
CA ASP A 226 -6.50 -14.73 21.60
C ASP A 226 -7.83 -15.05 20.90
N GLY A 227 -7.74 -15.76 19.79
CA GLY A 227 -8.87 -16.24 19.01
C GLY A 227 -8.95 -15.71 17.57
N ASN A 228 -8.23 -14.66 17.18
CA ASN A 228 -8.32 -14.04 15.85
C ASN A 228 -7.00 -14.03 15.06
N GLY A 229 -6.16 -15.05 15.20
CA GLY A 229 -4.98 -15.16 14.36
C GLY A 229 -3.65 -15.13 15.09
N LEU A 230 -3.66 -14.97 16.40
CA LEU A 230 -2.47 -15.20 17.21
C LEU A 230 -2.11 -16.68 17.16
N TYR A 231 -0.83 -16.97 17.02
CA TYR A 231 -0.33 -18.32 16.97
C TYR A 231 0.19 -18.76 18.34
N SER A 232 0.43 -20.08 18.51
CA SER A 232 0.81 -20.64 19.80
C SER A 232 2.22 -20.23 20.24
N GLU A 233 2.44 -20.20 21.55
CA GLU A 233 3.76 -19.95 22.15
C GLU A 233 4.80 -21.00 21.74
N ASP A 234 4.37 -22.25 21.49
CA ASP A 234 5.24 -23.38 21.15
C ASP A 234 6.05 -23.12 19.87
N ASP A 235 5.50 -22.34 18.92
CA ASP A 235 6.16 -22.03 17.64
C ASP A 235 6.88 -20.67 17.64
N ALA A 236 6.82 -19.92 18.75
CA ALA A 236 7.36 -18.58 18.88
C ALA A 236 6.92 -17.61 17.76
N MET A 237 5.69 -17.75 17.27
CA MET A 237 5.11 -16.93 16.20
C MET A 237 3.92 -16.11 16.73
N PRO A 238 3.91 -14.76 16.53
CA PRO A 238 2.77 -13.93 16.90
C PRO A 238 1.62 -14.02 15.89
N PHE A 239 1.88 -14.52 14.68
CA PHE A 239 0.91 -14.65 13.59
C PHE A 239 1.02 -16.03 12.94
N LYS A 240 -0.09 -16.52 12.39
CA LYS A 240 -0.07 -17.75 11.59
C LYS A 240 0.88 -17.60 10.41
N PRO A 241 1.68 -18.64 10.10
CA PRO A 241 2.55 -18.61 8.93
C PRO A 241 1.78 -18.73 7.61
N TYR A 242 0.69 -19.49 7.59
CA TYR A 242 -0.17 -19.72 6.42
C TYR A 242 -1.59 -20.08 6.81
N VAL A 243 -2.48 -20.06 5.82
CA VAL A 243 -3.85 -20.60 5.90
C VAL A 243 -4.22 -21.34 4.62
N ILE A 244 -5.16 -22.31 4.74
CA ILE A 244 -5.77 -22.95 3.58
C ILE A 244 -7.14 -22.33 3.31
N LYS A 245 -7.34 -21.81 2.10
CA LYS A 245 -8.61 -21.25 1.63
C LYS A 245 -9.20 -22.12 0.53
N ASN A 246 -10.52 -22.30 0.56
CA ASN A 246 -11.25 -22.97 -0.53
C ASN A 246 -11.77 -21.92 -1.51
N VAL A 247 -11.29 -21.94 -2.73
CA VAL A 247 -11.62 -20.98 -3.78
C VAL A 247 -12.03 -21.71 -5.05
N GLY A 248 -13.28 -21.59 -5.47
CA GLY A 248 -13.78 -22.28 -6.65
C GLY A 248 -13.75 -23.81 -6.57
N GLY A 249 -13.78 -24.35 -5.36
CA GLY A 249 -13.66 -25.80 -5.11
C GLY A 249 -12.22 -26.30 -4.98
N HIS A 250 -11.23 -25.43 -5.05
CA HIS A 250 -9.81 -25.73 -4.95
C HIS A 250 -9.25 -25.28 -3.60
N ARG A 251 -8.32 -26.08 -3.04
CA ARG A 251 -7.58 -25.76 -1.81
C ARG A 251 -6.35 -24.93 -2.15
N ILE A 252 -6.32 -23.68 -1.72
CA ILE A 252 -5.20 -22.77 -1.94
C ILE A 252 -4.53 -22.50 -0.59
N ALA A 253 -3.24 -22.83 -0.49
CA ALA A 253 -2.42 -22.42 0.63
C ALA A 253 -1.93 -20.99 0.38
N VAL A 254 -2.15 -20.11 1.35
CA VAL A 254 -1.67 -18.73 1.34
C VAL A 254 -0.67 -18.56 2.47
N ILE A 255 0.58 -18.30 2.12
CA ILE A 255 1.66 -18.03 3.08
C ILE A 255 1.81 -16.52 3.22
N GLY A 256 2.00 -16.02 4.45
CA GLY A 256 2.22 -14.60 4.70
C GLY A 256 3.70 -14.27 4.91
N GLN A 257 4.19 -13.25 4.21
CA GLN A 257 5.56 -12.74 4.34
C GLN A 257 5.52 -11.24 4.67
N ALA A 258 5.71 -10.89 5.94
CA ALA A 258 5.81 -9.51 6.40
C ALA A 258 7.13 -8.86 5.94
N PHE A 259 7.22 -7.52 6.01
CA PHE A 259 8.45 -6.82 5.61
C PHE A 259 9.66 -7.28 6.43
N PRO A 260 10.69 -7.86 5.80
CA PRO A 260 11.77 -8.54 6.52
C PRO A 260 12.74 -7.60 7.23
N ARG A 261 12.78 -6.33 6.84
CA ARG A 261 13.66 -5.29 7.39
C ARG A 261 12.92 -4.30 8.30
N THR A 262 11.78 -4.68 8.86
CA THR A 262 10.97 -3.82 9.73
C THR A 262 11.78 -3.22 10.88
N SER A 263 12.63 -4.01 11.53
CA SER A 263 13.51 -3.53 12.62
C SER A 263 14.66 -2.63 12.16
N ASN A 264 14.99 -2.60 10.88
CA ASN A 264 15.94 -1.66 10.31
C ASN A 264 15.28 -0.32 9.97
N ALA A 265 14.05 -0.39 9.43
CA ALA A 265 13.28 0.78 9.02
C ALA A 265 12.70 1.55 10.21
N ASN A 266 12.40 0.87 11.32
CA ASN A 266 11.70 1.43 12.47
C ASN A 266 12.42 1.07 13.79
N PRO A 267 12.44 1.95 14.80
CA PRO A 267 13.08 1.69 16.09
C PRO A 267 12.42 0.51 16.84
N GLN A 268 13.00 -0.68 16.76
CA GLN A 268 12.47 -1.93 17.32
C GLN A 268 12.07 -1.80 18.79
N LYS A 269 12.98 -1.31 19.64
CA LYS A 269 12.72 -1.16 21.08
C LYS A 269 11.53 -0.29 21.44
N TYR A 270 11.08 0.55 20.50
CA TYR A 270 9.96 1.47 20.74
C TYR A 270 8.62 0.92 20.23
N PHE A 271 8.65 0.18 19.09
CA PHE A 271 7.41 -0.25 18.42
C PHE A 271 7.08 -1.73 18.65
N PHE A 272 8.08 -2.59 18.58
CA PHE A 272 7.91 -4.05 18.64
C PHE A 272 9.12 -4.70 19.35
N PRO A 273 9.27 -4.39 20.67
CA PRO A 273 10.43 -4.84 21.46
C PRO A 273 10.52 -6.37 21.53
N ASP A 274 9.39 -7.07 21.43
CA ASP A 274 9.28 -8.50 21.64
C ASP A 274 9.30 -9.30 20.33
N TRP A 275 9.36 -8.63 19.16
CA TRP A 275 9.34 -9.29 17.86
C TRP A 275 10.64 -9.13 17.08
N SER A 276 10.96 -10.16 16.29
CA SER A 276 12.03 -10.13 15.30
C SER A 276 11.51 -10.42 13.90
N PHE A 277 12.16 -9.84 12.90
CA PHE A 277 11.82 -9.92 11.50
C PHE A 277 13.03 -10.42 10.70
N GLY A 278 12.80 -11.06 9.57
CA GLY A 278 13.86 -11.55 8.69
C GLY A 278 13.32 -12.07 7.37
N LEU A 279 14.19 -12.30 6.40
CA LEU A 279 13.82 -12.94 5.13
C LEU A 279 13.36 -14.38 5.33
N ARG A 280 14.10 -15.12 6.15
CA ARG A 280 13.82 -16.52 6.52
C ARG A 280 13.52 -17.41 5.30
N GLU A 281 14.40 -17.35 4.29
CA GLU A 281 14.22 -18.08 3.02
C GLU A 281 14.24 -19.59 3.23
N ASP A 282 15.17 -20.08 4.05
CA ASP A 282 15.28 -21.54 4.34
C ASP A 282 14.03 -22.04 5.05
N GLU A 283 13.54 -21.30 6.06
CA GLU A 283 12.28 -21.59 6.77
C GLU A 283 11.06 -21.53 5.82
N MET A 284 11.06 -20.60 4.85
CA MET A 284 10.03 -20.56 3.80
C MET A 284 10.05 -21.82 2.95
N GLN A 285 11.23 -22.31 2.54
CA GLN A 285 11.34 -23.54 1.76
C GLN A 285 10.86 -24.76 2.57
N GLU A 286 11.23 -24.87 3.84
CA GLU A 286 10.76 -25.92 4.73
C GLU A 286 9.23 -25.89 4.87
N LEU A 287 8.66 -24.72 5.11
CA LEU A 287 7.21 -24.52 5.21
C LEU A 287 6.47 -24.90 3.92
N VAL A 288 6.99 -24.48 2.76
CA VAL A 288 6.39 -24.84 1.45
C VAL A 288 6.44 -26.36 1.24
N THR A 289 7.53 -27.00 1.61
CA THR A 289 7.69 -28.46 1.49
C THR A 289 6.67 -29.18 2.38
N ASP A 290 6.56 -28.78 3.64
CA ASP A 290 5.59 -29.33 4.59
C ASP A 290 4.13 -29.16 4.09
N ILE A 291 3.76 -27.95 3.64
CA ILE A 291 2.44 -27.68 3.08
C ILE A 291 2.15 -28.58 1.88
N ARG A 292 3.10 -28.74 0.96
CA ARG A 292 2.91 -29.57 -0.25
C ARG A 292 2.75 -31.06 0.09
N GLU A 293 3.50 -31.56 1.07
CA GLU A 293 3.49 -32.97 1.46
C GLU A 293 2.28 -33.32 2.34
N ASN A 294 1.95 -32.50 3.31
CA ASN A 294 0.97 -32.81 4.34
C ASN A 294 -0.41 -32.23 4.05
N GLU A 295 -0.50 -30.96 3.65
CA GLU A 295 -1.78 -30.31 3.32
C GLU A 295 -2.26 -30.63 1.89
N LYS A 296 -1.34 -30.87 0.96
CA LYS A 296 -1.61 -31.21 -0.44
C LYS A 296 -2.56 -30.23 -1.12
N PRO A 297 -2.29 -28.93 -1.06
CA PRO A 297 -3.13 -27.92 -1.72
C PRO A 297 -3.01 -28.02 -3.24
N ASP A 298 -4.02 -27.50 -3.93
CA ASP A 298 -4.03 -27.38 -5.39
C ASP A 298 -3.11 -26.25 -5.89
N ALA A 299 -2.93 -25.22 -5.07
CA ALA A 299 -1.98 -24.13 -5.29
C ALA A 299 -1.33 -23.67 -3.97
N VAL A 300 -0.09 -23.17 -4.06
CA VAL A 300 0.60 -22.46 -2.97
C VAL A 300 0.95 -21.07 -3.47
N ILE A 301 0.41 -20.05 -2.81
CA ILE A 301 0.68 -18.66 -3.12
C ILE A 301 1.24 -17.95 -1.90
N VAL A 302 2.00 -16.87 -2.13
CA VAL A 302 2.55 -16.02 -1.08
C VAL A 302 1.94 -14.63 -1.23
N ILE A 303 1.37 -14.11 -0.15
CA ILE A 303 1.13 -12.68 0.01
C ILE A 303 2.33 -12.07 0.71
N SER A 304 2.98 -11.07 0.09
CA SER A 304 4.31 -10.61 0.49
C SER A 304 4.40 -9.10 0.61
N HIS A 305 5.14 -8.67 1.62
CA HIS A 305 5.58 -7.26 1.73
C HIS A 305 7.11 -7.11 1.58
N ASN A 306 7.78 -8.03 0.90
CA ASN A 306 9.24 -7.97 0.71
C ASN A 306 9.69 -6.82 -0.23
N GLY A 307 8.87 -6.51 -1.24
CA GLY A 307 9.24 -5.72 -2.42
C GLY A 307 9.56 -6.58 -3.64
N MET A 308 9.35 -6.02 -4.85
CA MET A 308 9.40 -6.77 -6.12
C MET A 308 10.72 -7.50 -6.36
N ASP A 309 11.86 -6.82 -6.19
CA ASP A 309 13.17 -7.44 -6.47
C ASP A 309 13.50 -8.58 -5.50
N VAL A 310 13.08 -8.42 -4.23
CA VAL A 310 13.23 -9.46 -3.20
C VAL A 310 12.34 -10.65 -3.52
N ASP A 311 11.08 -10.41 -3.91
CA ASP A 311 10.14 -11.48 -4.30
C ASP A 311 10.61 -12.22 -5.54
N ILE A 312 11.13 -11.52 -6.56
CA ILE A 312 11.72 -12.13 -7.77
C ILE A 312 12.91 -13.02 -7.38
N LYS A 313 13.78 -12.55 -6.49
CA LYS A 313 14.91 -13.36 -6.02
C LYS A 313 14.42 -14.58 -5.22
N MET A 314 13.50 -14.41 -4.28
CA MET A 314 12.96 -15.51 -3.48
C MET A 314 12.24 -16.53 -4.36
N ALA A 315 11.45 -16.10 -5.33
CA ALA A 315 10.80 -16.95 -6.32
C ALA A 315 11.79 -17.77 -7.17
N SER A 316 13.01 -17.26 -7.39
CA SER A 316 14.05 -17.99 -8.12
C SER A 316 14.72 -19.09 -7.30
N ARG A 317 14.56 -19.05 -5.97
CA ARG A 317 15.27 -19.93 -5.02
C ARG A 317 14.35 -20.92 -4.31
N VAL A 318 13.18 -20.45 -3.86
CA VAL A 318 12.18 -21.28 -3.18
C VAL A 318 11.34 -22.03 -4.20
N VAL A 319 11.30 -23.34 -4.07
CA VAL A 319 10.61 -24.25 -4.99
C VAL A 319 9.25 -24.64 -4.43
N GLY A 320 8.24 -24.71 -5.29
CA GLY A 320 6.91 -25.18 -4.92
C GLY A 320 5.88 -24.08 -4.68
N ILE A 321 6.23 -22.81 -4.93
CA ILE A 321 5.31 -21.65 -4.92
C ILE A 321 4.83 -21.40 -6.34
N ASP A 322 3.52 -21.21 -6.53
CA ASP A 322 2.89 -20.92 -7.83
C ASP A 322 2.90 -19.41 -8.13
N ALA A 323 2.62 -18.56 -7.12
CA ALA A 323 2.61 -17.11 -7.32
C ALA A 323 2.97 -16.32 -6.05
N PHE A 324 3.60 -15.15 -6.24
CA PHE A 324 3.77 -14.08 -5.25
C PHE A 324 2.87 -12.89 -5.59
N PHE A 325 2.18 -12.40 -4.58
CA PHE A 325 1.42 -11.15 -4.61
C PHE A 325 2.13 -10.15 -3.69
N GLY A 326 2.95 -9.27 -4.27
CA GLY A 326 3.89 -8.43 -3.55
C GLY A 326 3.34 -7.05 -3.18
N GLY A 327 4.01 -6.38 -2.23
CA GLY A 327 3.79 -5.01 -1.79
C GLY A 327 5.11 -4.26 -1.62
N HIS A 328 5.13 -3.23 -0.76
CA HIS A 328 6.28 -2.45 -0.29
C HIS A 328 6.92 -1.51 -1.33
N THR A 329 7.26 -1.98 -2.52
CA THR A 329 7.92 -1.14 -3.53
C THR A 329 6.96 -0.26 -4.32
N HIS A 330 5.65 -0.43 -4.10
CA HIS A 330 4.58 0.35 -4.75
C HIS A 330 4.59 0.23 -6.28
N ASP A 331 5.11 -0.87 -6.81
CA ASP A 331 5.20 -1.07 -8.25
C ASP A 331 3.86 -1.48 -8.83
N GLY A 332 3.28 -0.63 -9.67
CA GLY A 332 2.15 -1.01 -10.49
C GLY A 332 2.59 -1.96 -11.60
N MET A 333 2.29 -3.26 -11.45
CA MET A 333 2.72 -4.30 -12.40
C MET A 333 1.60 -4.68 -13.38
N PRO A 334 1.47 -3.99 -14.54
CA PRO A 334 0.44 -4.35 -15.53
C PRO A 334 0.66 -5.73 -16.17
N LYS A 335 1.88 -6.26 -16.05
CA LYS A 335 2.25 -7.63 -16.44
C LYS A 335 3.06 -8.26 -15.32
N PRO A 336 2.79 -9.49 -14.91
CA PRO A 336 3.59 -10.23 -13.95
C PRO A 336 4.98 -10.56 -14.52
N VAL A 337 5.91 -10.86 -13.62
CA VAL A 337 7.22 -11.43 -13.96
C VAL A 337 7.16 -12.94 -13.75
N GLU A 338 7.49 -13.71 -14.77
CA GLU A 338 7.63 -15.17 -14.69
C GLU A 338 9.06 -15.53 -14.30
N VAL A 339 9.22 -16.13 -13.13
CA VAL A 339 10.52 -16.51 -12.57
C VAL A 339 10.71 -18.02 -12.68
N LYS A 340 11.74 -18.44 -13.37
CA LYS A 340 12.12 -19.86 -13.49
C LYS A 340 12.97 -20.29 -12.31
N ASN A 341 12.61 -21.42 -11.72
CA ASN A 341 13.38 -22.09 -10.66
C ASN A 341 13.49 -23.61 -10.92
N ALA A 342 14.06 -24.35 -9.99
CA ALA A 342 14.25 -25.80 -10.14
C ALA A 342 12.93 -26.60 -10.16
N GLY A 343 11.82 -26.03 -9.69
CA GLY A 343 10.49 -26.66 -9.65
C GLY A 343 9.56 -26.25 -10.79
N GLY A 344 9.94 -25.25 -11.58
CA GLY A 344 9.11 -24.74 -12.69
C GLY A 344 9.11 -23.23 -12.83
N VAL A 345 7.95 -22.63 -12.90
CA VAL A 345 7.75 -21.18 -13.01
C VAL A 345 6.93 -20.70 -11.84
N THR A 346 7.40 -19.65 -11.18
CA THR A 346 6.66 -18.89 -10.17
C THR A 346 6.32 -17.52 -10.74
N VAL A 347 5.07 -17.08 -10.58
CA VAL A 347 4.58 -15.78 -11.08
C VAL A 347 4.71 -14.75 -9.99
N VAL A 348 5.29 -13.56 -10.28
CA VAL A 348 5.46 -12.48 -9.30
C VAL A 348 4.77 -11.21 -9.80
N THR A 349 3.94 -10.60 -8.97
CA THR A 349 3.21 -9.37 -9.29
C THR A 349 3.10 -8.44 -8.09
N ASN A 350 2.71 -7.17 -8.33
CA ASN A 350 2.48 -6.15 -7.31
C ASN A 350 1.36 -5.22 -7.78
N ALA A 351 0.44 -4.88 -6.89
CA ALA A 351 -0.74 -4.07 -7.21
C ALA A 351 -0.57 -2.56 -6.94
N GLY A 352 0.67 -2.06 -6.94
CA GLY A 352 0.96 -0.63 -6.79
C GLY A 352 0.68 -0.10 -5.39
N CYS A 353 0.03 1.06 -5.28
CA CYS A 353 -0.25 1.69 -3.98
C CYS A 353 -1.45 2.65 -4.02
N SER A 354 -1.73 3.28 -2.87
CA SER A 354 -2.74 4.34 -2.69
C SER A 354 -4.16 3.97 -3.13
N GLY A 355 -4.46 2.67 -3.16
CA GLY A 355 -5.74 2.15 -3.64
C GLY A 355 -5.99 2.35 -5.14
N LYS A 356 -4.96 2.69 -5.90
CA LYS A 356 -5.05 3.05 -7.32
C LYS A 356 -5.40 1.87 -8.23
N TYR A 357 -5.09 0.64 -7.78
CA TYR A 357 -5.24 -0.56 -8.61
C TYR A 357 -5.87 -1.73 -7.85
N ILE A 358 -6.41 -2.66 -8.62
CA ILE A 358 -6.72 -4.02 -8.19
C ILE A 358 -6.04 -4.98 -9.17
N GLY A 359 -5.17 -5.86 -8.66
CA GLY A 359 -4.65 -7.00 -9.41
C GLY A 359 -5.71 -8.10 -9.46
N VAL A 360 -5.97 -8.65 -10.63
CA VAL A 360 -6.91 -9.77 -10.84
C VAL A 360 -6.14 -10.90 -11.50
N MET A 361 -6.01 -12.03 -10.82
CA MET A 361 -5.38 -13.23 -11.36
C MET A 361 -6.37 -14.39 -11.33
N ASP A 362 -6.68 -14.93 -12.49
CA ASP A 362 -7.47 -16.14 -12.64
C ASP A 362 -6.52 -17.33 -12.80
N LEU A 363 -6.48 -18.22 -11.82
CA LEU A 363 -5.71 -19.45 -11.88
C LEU A 363 -6.48 -20.55 -12.62
N ASN A 364 -5.80 -21.26 -13.49
CA ASN A 364 -6.31 -22.47 -14.13
C ASN A 364 -5.71 -23.69 -13.42
N ILE A 365 -6.51 -24.35 -12.61
CA ILE A 365 -6.12 -25.49 -11.80
C ILE A 365 -6.71 -26.78 -12.39
N VAL A 366 -5.84 -27.71 -12.75
CA VAL A 366 -6.20 -29.02 -13.31
C VAL A 366 -5.41 -30.11 -12.60
N ASP A 367 -6.06 -31.19 -12.18
CA ASP A 367 -5.43 -32.33 -11.50
C ASP A 367 -4.54 -31.91 -10.33
N HIS A 368 -5.07 -31.02 -9.47
CA HIS A 368 -4.39 -30.48 -8.28
C HIS A 368 -3.10 -29.68 -8.58
N LYS A 369 -3.03 -29.03 -9.73
CA LYS A 369 -1.88 -28.20 -10.15
C LYS A 369 -2.33 -26.95 -10.89
N VAL A 370 -1.63 -25.85 -10.67
CA VAL A 370 -1.74 -24.65 -11.48
C VAL A 370 -1.10 -24.92 -12.85
N THR A 371 -1.92 -24.92 -13.91
CA THR A 371 -1.48 -25.18 -15.30
C THR A 371 -1.36 -23.92 -16.13
N GLY A 372 -1.84 -22.79 -15.62
CA GLY A 372 -1.76 -21.48 -16.26
C GLY A 372 -2.48 -20.41 -15.44
N TYR A 373 -2.40 -19.20 -15.92
CA TYR A 373 -3.09 -18.06 -15.32
C TYR A 373 -3.41 -17.00 -16.38
N GLU A 374 -4.41 -16.18 -16.06
CA GLU A 374 -4.66 -14.91 -16.74
C GLU A 374 -4.55 -13.78 -15.71
N TYR A 375 -3.87 -12.68 -16.08
CA TYR A 375 -3.68 -11.55 -15.18
C TYR A 375 -4.11 -10.24 -15.82
N LYS A 376 -4.80 -9.41 -15.03
CA LYS A 376 -5.16 -8.05 -15.40
C LYS A 376 -4.98 -7.12 -14.20
N MET A 377 -4.34 -5.98 -14.41
CA MET A 377 -4.28 -4.90 -13.45
C MET A 377 -5.30 -3.83 -13.82
N LEU A 378 -6.25 -3.58 -12.93
CA LEU A 378 -7.35 -2.66 -13.14
C LEU A 378 -7.05 -1.33 -12.42
N PRO A 379 -6.89 -0.22 -13.14
CA PRO A 379 -6.82 1.08 -12.49
C PRO A 379 -8.22 1.50 -12.02
N ILE A 380 -8.32 2.00 -10.80
CA ILE A 380 -9.56 2.52 -10.22
C ILE A 380 -9.66 4.01 -10.52
N LEU A 381 -10.39 4.34 -11.57
CA LEU A 381 -10.64 5.72 -12.01
C LEU A 381 -12.00 6.17 -11.44
N THR A 382 -11.99 7.21 -10.62
CA THR A 382 -13.15 7.63 -9.82
C THR A 382 -14.37 7.97 -10.66
N ASP A 383 -14.14 8.65 -11.79
CA ASP A 383 -15.24 9.08 -12.68
C ASP A 383 -15.87 7.91 -13.45
N PHE A 384 -15.25 6.72 -13.40
CA PHE A 384 -15.69 5.52 -14.11
C PHE A 384 -16.42 4.52 -13.21
N VAL A 385 -16.36 4.72 -11.90
CA VAL A 385 -16.90 3.79 -10.90
C VAL A 385 -17.76 4.53 -9.89
N LYS A 386 -19.02 4.18 -9.77
CA LYS A 386 -19.88 4.69 -8.72
C LYS A 386 -19.46 4.08 -7.38
N PRO A 387 -19.19 4.90 -6.34
CA PRO A 387 -18.78 4.37 -5.04
C PRO A 387 -19.89 3.60 -4.34
N ASP A 388 -19.53 2.56 -3.59
CA ASP A 388 -20.43 1.82 -2.72
C ASP A 388 -21.01 2.73 -1.63
N ALA A 389 -22.32 2.70 -1.48
CA ALA A 389 -23.04 3.60 -0.58
C ALA A 389 -22.78 3.29 0.92
N ALA A 390 -22.58 2.02 1.27
CA ALA A 390 -22.30 1.63 2.65
C ALA A 390 -20.90 2.08 3.06
N MET A 391 -19.90 1.92 2.18
CA MET A 391 -18.54 2.41 2.40
C MET A 391 -18.51 3.94 2.51
N VAL A 392 -19.20 4.66 1.64
CA VAL A 392 -19.31 6.13 1.72
C VAL A 392 -19.94 6.56 3.03
N SER A 393 -20.98 5.87 3.49
CA SER A 393 -21.63 6.16 4.77
C SER A 393 -20.69 5.91 5.95
N PHE A 394 -19.93 4.82 5.93
CA PHE A 394 -18.92 4.51 6.92
C PHE A 394 -17.85 5.60 7.00
N ILE A 395 -17.24 5.96 5.86
CA ILE A 395 -16.21 7.00 5.78
C ILE A 395 -16.75 8.34 6.29
N SER A 396 -17.96 8.73 5.87
CA SER A 396 -18.60 9.95 6.35
C SER A 396 -18.84 9.94 7.86
N LYS A 397 -19.30 8.82 8.43
CA LYS A 397 -19.50 8.67 9.87
C LYS A 397 -18.18 8.78 10.62
N MET A 398 -17.15 8.10 10.17
CA MET A 398 -15.82 8.13 10.77
C MET A 398 -15.24 9.54 10.73
N ARG A 399 -15.28 10.23 9.60
CA ARG A 399 -14.79 11.61 9.44
C ARG A 399 -15.58 12.65 10.27
N ASN A 400 -16.82 12.34 10.64
CA ASN A 400 -17.60 13.16 11.59
C ASN A 400 -17.27 12.90 13.07
N THR A 401 -16.33 12.00 13.37
CA THR A 401 -15.82 11.79 14.74
C THR A 401 -15.05 13.05 15.18
N LYS A 402 -15.23 13.41 16.44
CA LYS A 402 -14.53 14.56 17.01
C LYS A 402 -13.11 14.19 17.42
N TYR A 403 -12.18 15.09 17.12
CA TYR A 403 -10.84 15.05 17.66
C TYR A 403 -10.90 15.39 19.16
N ASP A 404 -10.67 14.43 20.01
CA ASP A 404 -10.84 14.53 21.47
C ASP A 404 -9.54 14.23 22.24
N LYS A 405 -9.63 14.29 23.56
CA LYS A 405 -8.50 14.04 24.45
C LYS A 405 -7.93 12.62 24.35
N ASN A 406 -8.76 11.62 24.01
CA ASN A 406 -8.29 10.24 23.89
C ASN A 406 -7.38 10.07 22.68
N VAL A 407 -7.62 10.81 21.60
CA VAL A 407 -6.70 10.89 20.46
C VAL A 407 -5.38 11.52 20.89
N VAL A 408 -5.46 12.54 21.76
CA VAL A 408 -4.28 13.27 22.28
C VAL A 408 -3.46 12.40 23.23
N GLU A 409 -4.10 11.74 24.18
CA GLU A 409 -3.43 10.95 25.24
C GLU A 409 -2.78 9.67 24.71
N ALA A 410 -3.28 9.14 23.61
CA ALA A 410 -2.75 7.93 22.98
C ALA A 410 -1.42 8.12 22.25
N ARG A 411 -0.88 9.33 22.21
CA ARG A 411 0.33 9.71 21.46
C ARG A 411 1.40 10.29 22.36
N SER A 412 2.65 10.26 21.87
CA SER A 412 3.69 11.09 22.47
C SER A 412 3.22 12.55 22.48
N ALA A 413 3.48 13.26 23.56
CA ALA A 413 2.97 14.62 23.80
C ALA A 413 3.29 15.62 22.67
N ALA A 414 4.32 15.34 21.86
CA ALA A 414 4.73 16.20 20.75
C ALA A 414 3.79 16.20 19.55
N MET A 415 3.10 15.08 19.26
CA MET A 415 2.28 14.95 18.03
C MET A 415 0.80 15.31 18.22
N SER A 416 0.34 15.47 19.45
CA SER A 416 -1.07 15.48 19.78
C SER A 416 -1.60 16.80 20.29
N ASN A 417 -0.73 17.74 20.64
CA ASN A 417 -1.14 18.96 21.32
C ASN A 417 -1.33 20.16 20.36
N ASN A 418 -2.16 19.96 19.33
CA ASN A 418 -2.73 21.15 18.72
C ASN A 418 -4.11 21.42 19.35
N PRO A 419 -4.20 22.31 20.38
CA PRO A 419 -5.44 22.62 21.08
C PRO A 419 -6.52 23.16 20.14
N ASP A 420 -6.12 23.74 19.00
CA ASP A 420 -7.04 24.31 18.01
C ASP A 420 -7.85 23.24 17.27
N ARG A 421 -7.45 21.97 17.37
CA ARG A 421 -8.17 20.82 16.79
C ARG A 421 -9.22 20.24 17.74
N LEU A 422 -9.11 20.47 19.05
CA LEU A 422 -10.03 19.88 20.03
C LEU A 422 -11.48 20.30 19.76
N GLY A 423 -12.34 19.29 19.67
CA GLY A 423 -13.78 19.47 19.43
C GLY A 423 -14.20 19.65 17.97
N LYS A 424 -13.27 19.89 17.04
CA LYS A 424 -13.53 19.81 15.60
C LYS A 424 -13.70 18.34 15.19
N THR A 425 -14.48 18.09 14.15
CA THR A 425 -14.51 16.77 13.52
C THR A 425 -13.25 16.53 12.70
N TYR A 426 -12.91 15.27 12.43
CA TYR A 426 -11.80 14.95 11.50
C TYR A 426 -12.02 15.61 10.15
N ASP A 427 -13.27 15.65 9.67
CA ASP A 427 -13.60 16.30 8.41
C ASP A 427 -13.34 17.81 8.40
N GLU A 428 -13.72 18.52 9.47
CA GLU A 428 -13.43 19.95 9.63
C GLU A 428 -11.94 20.25 9.66
N ILE A 429 -11.12 19.35 10.21
CA ILE A 429 -9.66 19.49 10.25
C ILE A 429 -9.07 19.20 8.86
N LEU A 430 -9.42 18.07 8.26
CA LEU A 430 -8.79 17.56 7.04
C LEU A 430 -9.17 18.37 5.80
N THR A 431 -10.37 18.97 5.77
CA THR A 431 -10.81 19.83 4.65
C THR A 431 -10.34 21.28 4.77
N GLU A 432 -9.60 21.63 5.81
CA GLU A 432 -9.03 22.97 5.96
C GLU A 432 -8.08 23.27 4.80
N LYS A 433 -8.38 24.34 4.06
CA LYS A 433 -7.51 24.83 2.98
C LYS A 433 -6.31 25.55 3.59
N LEU A 434 -5.11 25.10 3.25
CA LEU A 434 -3.85 25.71 3.69
C LEU A 434 -3.35 26.76 2.70
N CYS A 435 -3.31 26.42 1.42
CA CYS A 435 -2.88 27.31 0.34
C CYS A 435 -3.39 26.81 -1.02
N SER A 436 -2.91 27.39 -2.10
CA SER A 436 -3.04 26.85 -3.47
C SER A 436 -1.65 26.68 -4.05
N THR A 437 -1.43 25.65 -4.86
CA THR A 437 -0.14 25.42 -5.52
C THR A 437 -0.17 25.84 -6.98
N ASN A 438 0.93 26.40 -7.49
CA ASN A 438 1.11 26.73 -8.91
C ASN A 438 1.90 25.67 -9.69
N GLN A 439 2.31 24.59 -9.02
CA GLN A 439 3.00 23.45 -9.60
C GLN A 439 2.45 22.15 -9.03
N THR A 440 2.58 21.04 -9.77
CA THR A 440 2.20 19.73 -9.25
C THR A 440 3.07 19.36 -8.06
N LEU A 441 2.43 19.09 -6.91
CA LEU A 441 3.10 18.55 -5.73
C LEU A 441 3.00 17.02 -5.75
N TYR A 442 4.13 16.34 -5.62
CA TYR A 442 4.23 14.88 -5.54
C TYR A 442 5.43 14.48 -4.69
N ARG A 443 5.34 13.36 -4.02
CA ARG A 443 6.41 12.83 -3.18
C ARG A 443 7.17 11.69 -3.85
N ARG A 444 6.48 10.85 -4.60
CA ARG A 444 7.09 9.70 -5.23
C ARG A 444 8.03 10.09 -6.37
N GLY A 445 9.31 10.08 -6.06
CA GLY A 445 10.44 10.16 -6.97
C GLY A 445 11.65 9.64 -6.20
N ASN A 446 12.41 8.71 -6.74
CA ASN A 446 13.45 7.99 -5.99
C ASN A 446 14.46 8.88 -5.23
N PHE A 447 14.65 10.12 -5.68
CA PHE A 447 15.57 11.08 -5.07
C PHE A 447 14.84 12.26 -4.42
N MET A 448 13.95 12.93 -5.12
CA MET A 448 13.26 14.12 -4.65
C MET A 448 11.95 14.33 -5.40
N GLY A 449 10.88 14.64 -4.69
CA GLY A 449 9.64 15.16 -5.23
C GLY A 449 9.42 16.62 -4.82
N THR A 450 8.44 17.29 -5.43
CA THR A 450 8.11 18.67 -5.09
C THR A 450 7.50 18.80 -3.68
N TRP A 451 6.76 17.78 -3.20
CA TRP A 451 6.35 17.71 -1.79
C TRP A 451 7.55 17.57 -0.85
N ASP A 452 8.53 16.74 -1.21
CA ASP A 452 9.73 16.57 -0.39
C ASP A 452 10.47 17.89 -0.24
N GLN A 453 10.55 18.70 -1.32
CA GLN A 453 11.17 20.02 -1.27
C GLN A 453 10.45 20.96 -0.31
N VAL A 454 9.11 20.95 -0.30
CA VAL A 454 8.32 21.73 0.68
C VAL A 454 8.66 21.28 2.11
N LEU A 455 8.67 19.95 2.36
CA LEU A 455 8.92 19.40 3.70
C LEU A 455 10.33 19.75 4.22
N VAL A 456 11.37 19.55 3.41
CA VAL A 456 12.74 19.82 3.85
C VAL A 456 13.03 21.30 3.98
N ASN A 457 12.41 22.15 3.14
CA ASN A 457 12.53 23.61 3.30
C ASN A 457 11.84 24.08 4.58
N SER A 458 10.65 23.56 4.88
CA SER A 458 9.94 23.88 6.13
C SER A 458 10.74 23.49 7.36
N LEU A 459 11.36 22.30 7.35
CA LEU A 459 12.24 21.87 8.45
C LEU A 459 13.44 22.79 8.62
N ARG A 460 14.05 23.25 7.52
CA ARG A 460 15.18 24.18 7.58
C ARG A 460 14.77 25.53 8.15
N GLU A 461 13.67 26.09 7.67
CA GLU A 461 13.18 27.41 8.10
C GLU A 461 12.74 27.40 9.56
N GLU A 462 11.98 26.35 9.98
CA GLU A 462 11.48 26.24 11.34
C GLU A 462 12.61 26.07 12.39
N HIS A 463 13.66 25.38 12.01
CA HIS A 463 14.78 25.06 12.92
C HIS A 463 16.03 25.92 12.69
N ASP A 464 16.01 26.89 11.78
CA ASP A 464 17.18 27.70 11.39
C ASP A 464 18.42 26.83 11.11
N ALA A 465 18.22 25.75 10.32
CA ALA A 465 19.24 24.75 10.07
C ALA A 465 19.94 24.96 8.71
N ASP A 466 21.22 24.63 8.61
CA ASP A 466 21.98 24.71 7.36
C ASP A 466 21.42 23.78 6.31
N PHE A 467 21.03 22.56 6.71
CA PHE A 467 20.38 21.57 5.86
C PHE A 467 19.34 20.78 6.66
N ALA A 468 18.42 20.13 5.95
CA ALA A 468 17.44 19.23 6.54
C ALA A 468 17.41 17.89 5.81
N MET A 469 17.12 16.83 6.56
CA MET A 469 16.90 15.49 6.04
C MET A 469 15.47 15.03 6.38
N SER A 470 14.79 14.43 5.43
CA SER A 470 13.51 13.75 5.64
C SER A 470 13.57 12.33 5.08
N ALA A 471 12.87 11.41 5.71
CA ALA A 471 12.83 10.02 5.27
C ALA A 471 12.34 9.88 3.81
N GLY A 472 12.98 9.00 3.06
CA GLY A 472 12.63 8.67 1.68
C GLY A 472 11.45 7.70 1.60
N VAL A 473 10.30 8.05 2.21
CA VAL A 473 9.09 7.22 2.13
C VAL A 473 8.47 7.28 0.74
N ARG A 474 7.75 6.23 0.36
CA ARG A 474 7.16 6.08 -0.98
C ARG A 474 5.69 6.45 -1.05
N TRP A 475 4.99 6.55 0.09
CA TRP A 475 3.59 6.98 0.11
C TRP A 475 3.46 8.49 0.03
N GLY A 476 2.24 8.96 -0.13
CA GLY A 476 1.86 10.36 -0.23
C GLY A 476 1.12 10.63 -1.53
N THR A 477 0.07 11.42 -1.42
CA THR A 477 -0.76 11.80 -2.57
C THR A 477 -0.15 12.97 -3.33
N SER A 478 -0.63 13.19 -4.55
CA SER A 478 -0.23 14.32 -5.37
C SER A 478 -1.31 15.42 -5.38
N VAL A 479 -0.89 16.66 -5.57
CA VAL A 479 -1.80 17.80 -5.80
C VAL A 479 -1.44 18.43 -7.13
N PRO A 480 -2.33 18.41 -8.15
CA PRO A 480 -2.06 19.02 -9.45
C PRO A 480 -1.90 20.54 -9.35
N ALA A 481 -1.17 21.14 -10.30
CA ALA A 481 -1.03 22.60 -10.41
C ALA A 481 -2.39 23.29 -10.48
N GLY A 482 -2.53 24.44 -9.82
CA GLY A 482 -3.76 25.22 -9.76
C GLY A 482 -4.80 24.74 -8.74
N HIS A 483 -4.54 23.63 -8.04
CA HIS A 483 -5.43 23.10 -7.01
C HIS A 483 -5.13 23.67 -5.62
N ASP A 484 -6.12 23.58 -4.75
CA ASP A 484 -5.97 23.87 -3.34
C ASP A 484 -5.26 22.72 -2.63
N VAL A 485 -4.36 23.08 -1.73
CA VAL A 485 -3.68 22.18 -0.80
C VAL A 485 -4.46 22.21 0.52
N THR A 486 -4.91 21.05 0.96
CA THR A 486 -5.66 20.89 2.19
C THR A 486 -4.82 20.28 3.31
N MET A 487 -5.32 20.31 4.54
CA MET A 487 -4.71 19.59 5.65
C MET A 487 -4.66 18.06 5.38
N GLU A 488 -5.64 17.50 4.65
CA GLU A 488 -5.62 16.10 4.25
C GLU A 488 -4.43 15.78 3.32
N ASP A 489 -4.16 16.64 2.32
CA ASP A 489 -3.00 16.49 1.44
C ASP A 489 -1.69 16.56 2.23
N LEU A 490 -1.58 17.47 3.21
CA LEU A 490 -0.42 17.53 4.08
C LEU A 490 -0.30 16.26 4.95
N MET A 491 -1.39 15.84 5.58
CA MET A 491 -1.40 14.67 6.46
C MET A 491 -1.07 13.37 5.71
N THR A 492 -1.56 13.16 4.48
CA THR A 492 -1.20 11.96 3.69
C THR A 492 0.28 11.92 3.31
N ASN A 493 0.98 13.04 3.39
CA ASN A 493 2.43 13.13 3.14
C ASN A 493 3.27 13.12 4.42
N THR A 494 2.68 13.31 5.60
CA THR A 494 3.40 13.49 6.87
C THR A 494 2.88 12.67 8.04
N SER A 495 1.81 11.88 7.88
CA SER A 495 1.19 11.10 8.97
C SER A 495 2.02 9.88 9.36
N MET A 496 3.25 10.11 9.81
CA MET A 496 4.09 9.08 10.39
C MET A 496 3.69 8.82 11.84
N THR A 497 3.81 7.58 12.27
CA THR A 497 3.53 7.15 13.66
C THR A 497 4.56 7.67 14.67
N TYR A 498 5.70 8.19 14.19
CA TYR A 498 6.77 8.84 14.96
C TYR A 498 7.26 10.06 14.15
N GLY A 499 6.56 11.16 14.29
CA GLY A 499 6.82 12.40 13.53
C GLY A 499 7.66 13.43 14.27
N GLU A 500 8.48 13.04 15.26
CA GLU A 500 9.36 13.96 15.95
C GLU A 500 10.45 14.49 15.02
N THR A 501 10.71 15.77 15.14
CA THR A 501 11.85 16.43 14.47
C THR A 501 12.88 16.82 15.53
N TYR A 502 14.16 16.76 15.18
CA TYR A 502 15.24 17.14 16.07
C TYR A 502 16.36 17.83 15.29
N VAL A 503 17.12 18.65 16.00
CA VAL A 503 18.31 19.33 15.48
C VAL A 503 19.56 18.71 16.08
N SER A 504 20.54 18.46 15.25
CA SER A 504 21.85 17.96 15.68
C SER A 504 22.96 18.55 14.84
N GLU A 505 24.18 18.63 15.43
CA GLU A 505 25.37 19.03 14.70
C GLU A 505 26.04 17.79 14.08
N LEU A 506 26.33 17.85 12.78
CA LEU A 506 27.03 16.80 12.04
C LEU A 506 28.28 17.34 11.39
N LYS A 507 29.36 16.56 11.43
CA LYS A 507 30.51 16.81 10.58
C LYS A 507 30.25 16.41 9.15
N GLY A 508 30.83 17.11 8.16
CA GLY A 508 30.66 16.76 6.74
C GLY A 508 31.05 15.31 6.41
N ALA A 509 32.04 14.73 7.12
CA ALA A 509 32.39 13.32 6.96
C ALA A 509 31.25 12.38 7.38
N GLN A 510 30.57 12.66 8.49
CA GLN A 510 29.43 11.86 8.96
C GLN A 510 28.24 11.98 8.01
N LEU A 511 27.97 13.18 7.50
CA LEU A 511 26.93 13.39 6.49
C LEU A 511 27.22 12.59 5.22
N LYS A 512 28.49 12.58 4.77
CA LYS A 512 28.91 11.78 3.63
C LYS A 512 28.67 10.28 3.87
N GLU A 513 29.07 9.74 5.02
CA GLU A 513 28.83 8.34 5.40
C GLU A 513 27.36 7.98 5.40
N ILE A 514 26.48 8.85 5.91
CA ILE A 514 25.03 8.64 5.88
C ILE A 514 24.52 8.55 4.44
N LEU A 515 24.91 9.49 3.57
CA LEU A 515 24.47 9.52 2.18
C LEU A 515 24.99 8.35 1.37
N GLU A 516 26.26 7.96 1.57
CA GLU A 516 26.85 6.79 0.92
C GLU A 516 26.17 5.49 1.37
N GLY A 517 25.91 5.31 2.67
CA GLY A 517 25.22 4.14 3.19
C GLY A 517 23.79 3.99 2.66
N ILE A 518 23.06 5.11 2.49
CA ILE A 518 21.72 5.07 1.87
C ILE A 518 21.80 4.80 0.37
N ALA A 519 22.77 5.40 -0.33
CA ALA A 519 22.99 5.12 -1.75
C ALA A 519 23.40 3.66 -1.98
N GLU A 520 24.27 3.11 -1.13
CA GLU A 520 24.67 1.70 -1.18
C GLU A 520 23.43 0.77 -1.02
N ASN A 521 22.53 1.10 -0.09
CA ASN A 521 21.27 0.37 0.07
C ASN A 521 20.39 0.38 -1.21
N LEU A 522 20.38 1.49 -1.96
CA LEU A 522 19.61 1.59 -3.21
C LEU A 522 20.24 0.82 -4.37
N PHE A 523 21.57 0.81 -4.45
CA PHE A 523 22.30 0.31 -5.60
C PHE A 523 22.98 -1.04 -5.37
N VAL A 524 22.83 -1.66 -4.19
CA VAL A 524 23.34 -3.01 -3.96
C VAL A 524 22.67 -4.00 -4.93
N GLN A 525 23.50 -4.82 -5.60
CA GLN A 525 23.02 -5.76 -6.61
C GLN A 525 22.20 -6.91 -6.04
N ASP A 526 22.45 -7.26 -4.78
CA ASP A 526 21.71 -8.32 -4.11
C ASP A 526 20.44 -7.74 -3.42
N PRO A 527 19.23 -8.02 -3.92
CA PRO A 527 18.00 -7.52 -3.34
C PRO A 527 17.82 -7.88 -1.86
N TYR A 528 18.39 -8.98 -1.41
CA TYR A 528 18.32 -9.40 0.00
C TYR A 528 19.08 -8.47 0.95
N LEU A 529 19.97 -7.66 0.45
CA LEU A 529 20.71 -6.65 1.22
C LEU A 529 20.02 -5.28 1.22
N GLN A 530 19.02 -5.09 0.37
CA GLN A 530 18.24 -3.84 0.35
C GLN A 530 17.33 -3.75 1.58
N SER A 531 17.40 -2.61 2.27
CA SER A 531 16.55 -2.34 3.45
C SER A 531 15.23 -1.65 3.11
N GLY A 532 14.94 -1.44 1.81
CA GLY A 532 13.78 -0.70 1.34
C GLY A 532 13.95 0.83 1.46
N GLY A 533 12.91 1.58 1.09
CA GLY A 533 12.95 3.04 1.05
C GLY A 533 13.61 3.59 -0.21
N ASP A 534 13.47 4.90 -0.39
CA ASP A 534 14.17 5.68 -1.43
C ASP A 534 15.37 6.41 -0.81
N MET A 535 16.07 7.19 -1.63
CA MET A 535 17.12 8.08 -1.12
C MET A 535 16.55 9.08 -0.11
N VAL A 536 17.28 9.37 0.98
CA VAL A 536 16.90 10.42 1.93
C VAL A 536 16.68 11.75 1.19
N ARG A 537 15.66 12.48 1.58
CA ARG A 537 15.32 13.79 0.99
C ARG A 537 16.17 14.87 1.65
N MET A 538 16.85 15.66 0.83
CA MET A 538 17.80 16.68 1.30
C MET A 538 17.31 18.08 0.96
N GLY A 539 17.32 18.98 1.93
CA GLY A 539 17.13 20.41 1.75
C GLY A 539 18.38 21.20 2.12
N GLY A 540 18.74 22.23 1.34
CA GLY A 540 19.90 23.08 1.58
C GLY A 540 21.23 22.53 1.06
N MET A 541 21.21 21.38 0.40
CA MET A 541 22.41 20.75 -0.17
C MET A 541 22.03 19.98 -1.45
N ASP A 542 22.89 20.05 -2.43
CA ASP A 542 22.85 19.22 -3.64
C ASP A 542 23.91 18.10 -3.55
N TYR A 543 23.60 16.97 -4.16
CA TYR A 543 24.52 15.84 -4.25
C TYR A 543 24.39 15.11 -5.60
N THR A 544 25.44 14.41 -5.98
CA THR A 544 25.46 13.51 -7.13
C THR A 544 25.88 12.13 -6.67
N ILE A 545 25.21 11.10 -7.15
CA ILE A 545 25.54 9.70 -6.88
C ILE A 545 26.12 9.09 -8.15
N ASP A 546 27.27 8.45 -8.00
CA ASP A 546 27.89 7.60 -9.03
C ASP A 546 27.82 6.15 -8.53
N PRO A 547 26.90 5.33 -9.06
CA PRO A 547 26.69 3.97 -8.60
C PRO A 547 27.68 2.94 -9.21
N ALA A 548 28.81 3.36 -9.77
CA ALA A 548 29.79 2.54 -10.50
C ALA A 548 30.40 1.37 -9.69
#